data_a63b647653bc1999901a3dc87f86aa9a
#
_entry.id   a63b647653bc1999901a3dc87f86aa9a
#
_cell.length_a   1.000
_cell.length_b   1.000
_cell.length_c   1.000
_cell.angle_alpha   90.00
_cell.angle_beta   90.00
_cell.angle_gamma   90.00
#
_symmetry.space_group_name_H-M   'P 1'
#
loop_
_entity.id
_entity.type
_entity.pdbx_description
1 polymer ?
#
loop_
_entity_poly.entity_id
_entity_poly.type
_entity_poly.pdbx_seq_one_letter_code
_entity_poly.pdbx_strand_id
1 'polypeptide(L)'
;MTQPTLRFRPLRPAVASDRPSRLDLLLTITTPALEAESQRHQRPPLNLALVIDRSGSMSGTKLSYARKAARFLAGELTGRDRLAIVTFDDEVKVVVPSTPVNDPQPFIAAINTIHSGGCTALFDGWRARGYPGGRAPRSRGDEPGAAALRWPGQ
;
A
#
# COMPACT_ATOMS: atom_id res chain seq x y z
N MET A 1 24.91 -5.35 25.72
CA MET A 1 23.84 -4.60 25.03
C MET A 1 24.44 -3.29 24.56
N THR A 2 24.63 -3.13 23.27
CA THR A 2 25.22 -1.92 22.69
C THR A 2 24.11 -0.90 22.48
N GLN A 3 24.26 0.28 23.07
CA GLN A 3 23.24 1.33 23.01
C GLN A 3 23.38 2.16 21.72
N PRO A 4 22.29 2.69 21.15
CA PRO A 4 22.35 3.61 20.04
C PRO A 4 23.01 4.91 20.44
N THR A 5 23.82 5.47 19.57
CA THR A 5 24.49 6.77 19.77
C THR A 5 23.73 7.85 19.04
N LEU A 6 23.43 8.94 19.75
CA LEU A 6 22.78 10.13 19.23
C LEU A 6 23.82 11.26 19.11
N ARG A 7 23.93 11.86 17.93
CA ARG A 7 24.77 13.02 17.66
C ARG A 7 23.94 14.17 17.14
N PHE A 8 24.05 15.31 17.80
CA PHE A 8 23.51 16.57 17.31
C PHE A 8 24.65 17.42 16.75
N ARG A 9 24.47 17.94 15.56
CA ARG A 9 25.40 18.87 14.93
C ARG A 9 24.64 20.04 14.32
N PRO A 10 24.97 21.31 14.70
CA PRO A 10 24.41 22.45 14.01
C PRO A 10 24.93 22.49 12.58
N LEU A 11 24.07 22.82 11.61
CA LEU A 11 24.44 22.96 10.21
C LEU A 11 25.16 24.29 9.94
N ARG A 12 25.07 25.23 10.90
CA ARG A 12 25.78 26.52 10.85
C ARG A 12 26.74 26.59 12.05
N PRO A 13 28.00 27.10 11.87
CA PRO A 13 28.99 27.14 12.93
C PRO A 13 28.68 28.17 13.99
N ALA A 14 27.85 29.16 13.67
CA ALA A 14 27.45 30.22 14.61
C ALA A 14 26.06 30.76 14.29
N VAL A 15 25.43 31.33 15.31
CA VAL A 15 24.17 32.07 15.24
C VAL A 15 24.38 33.49 15.78
N ALA A 16 23.65 34.46 15.26
CA ALA A 16 23.68 35.81 15.78
C ALA A 16 23.08 35.84 17.20
N SER A 17 23.74 36.55 18.15
CA SER A 17 23.26 36.69 19.53
C SER A 17 22.34 37.90 19.73
N ASP A 18 22.32 38.82 18.76
CA ASP A 18 21.64 40.11 18.81
C ASP A 18 20.26 40.14 18.11
N ARG A 19 19.91 39.05 17.44
CA ARG A 19 18.65 38.92 16.67
C ARG A 19 18.15 37.48 16.62
N PRO A 20 16.83 37.26 16.43
CA PRO A 20 16.30 35.95 16.20
C PRO A 20 16.95 35.27 14.98
N SER A 21 17.45 34.06 15.15
CA SER A 21 18.14 33.29 14.12
C SER A 21 17.55 31.91 14.04
N ARG A 22 17.39 31.39 12.81
CA ARG A 22 17.01 30.02 12.55
C ARG A 22 18.22 29.11 12.70
N LEU A 23 18.13 28.12 13.57
CA LEU A 23 19.15 27.10 13.74
C LEU A 23 18.62 25.77 13.18
N ASP A 24 19.30 25.24 12.19
CA ASP A 24 19.04 23.92 11.67
C ASP A 24 20.03 22.93 12.32
N LEU A 25 19.50 21.85 12.90
CA LEU A 25 20.27 20.81 13.57
C LEU A 25 20.20 19.51 12.80
N LEU A 26 21.33 18.88 12.56
CA LEU A 26 21.40 17.51 12.05
C LEU A 26 21.44 16.55 13.23
N LEU A 27 20.43 15.69 13.33
CA LEU A 27 20.42 14.56 14.24
C LEU A 27 20.90 13.31 13.50
N THR A 28 22.01 12.74 13.96
CA THR A 28 22.49 11.44 13.47
C THR A 28 22.25 10.40 14.55
N ILE A 29 21.55 9.34 14.18
CA ILE A 29 21.30 8.17 15.03
C ILE A 29 22.15 7.03 14.46
N THR A 30 23.13 6.57 15.26
CA THR A 30 23.94 5.41 14.88
C THR A 30 23.55 4.23 15.77
N THR A 31 23.05 3.18 15.16
CA THR A 31 22.80 1.92 15.83
C THR A 31 24.01 1.00 15.67
N PRO A 32 24.37 0.19 16.68
CA PRO A 32 25.38 -0.84 16.50
C PRO A 32 24.95 -1.81 15.39
N ALA A 33 25.92 -2.29 14.62
CA ALA A 33 25.64 -3.37 13.70
C ALA A 33 25.16 -4.59 14.51
N LEU A 34 24.03 -5.17 14.11
CA LEU A 34 23.63 -6.47 14.61
C LEU A 34 24.71 -7.47 14.20
N GLU A 35 25.35 -8.12 15.18
CA GLU A 35 26.25 -9.23 14.89
C GLU A 35 25.48 -10.25 14.05
N ALA A 36 25.97 -10.55 12.85
CA ALA A 36 25.26 -11.27 11.81
C ALA A 36 24.93 -12.73 12.20
N GLU A 37 25.37 -13.22 13.36
CA GLU A 37 25.22 -14.62 13.77
C GLU A 37 24.16 -14.90 14.83
N SER A 38 23.73 -13.93 15.59
CA SER A 38 22.80 -14.22 16.69
C SER A 38 21.44 -13.61 16.54
N GLN A 39 20.64 -14.07 15.71
CA GLN A 39 19.24 -13.72 15.49
C GLN A 39 18.99 -13.02 14.15
N ARG A 40 18.92 -13.81 13.11
CA ARG A 40 17.87 -13.58 12.15
C ARG A 40 16.55 -13.58 12.96
N HIS A 41 16.20 -12.46 13.52
CA HIS A 41 14.82 -12.24 13.98
C HIS A 41 13.98 -12.43 12.74
N GLN A 42 13.52 -13.64 12.56
CA GLN A 42 12.62 -13.98 11.49
C GLN A 42 11.39 -13.14 11.77
N ARG A 43 11.21 -12.07 10.96
CA ARG A 43 10.00 -11.27 11.08
C ARG A 43 8.77 -12.18 11.10
N PRO A 44 7.71 -11.84 11.81
CA PRO A 44 6.47 -12.58 11.73
C PRO A 44 6.00 -12.74 10.27
N PRO A 45 5.36 -13.85 9.91
CA PRO A 45 4.74 -14.00 8.61
C PRO A 45 3.77 -12.86 8.32
N LEU A 46 3.82 -12.30 7.13
CA LEU A 46 2.89 -11.27 6.67
C LEU A 46 1.72 -11.91 5.93
N ASN A 47 0.54 -11.36 6.14
CA ASN A 47 -0.62 -11.58 5.28
C ASN A 47 -0.97 -10.23 4.64
N LEU A 48 -0.52 -10.02 3.42
CA LEU A 48 -0.59 -8.74 2.72
C LEU A 48 -1.67 -8.79 1.64
N ALA A 49 -2.48 -7.74 1.53
CA ALA A 49 -3.37 -7.52 0.41
C ALA A 49 -2.95 -6.26 -0.35
N LEU A 50 -2.59 -6.43 -1.61
CA LEU A 50 -2.35 -5.31 -2.53
C LEU A 50 -3.65 -4.95 -3.22
N VAL A 51 -4.16 -3.75 -2.95
CA VAL A 51 -5.36 -3.21 -3.57
C VAL A 51 -4.93 -2.13 -4.56
N ILE A 52 -5.14 -2.38 -5.84
CA ILE A 52 -4.64 -1.54 -6.94
C ILE A 52 -5.83 -0.88 -7.63
N ASP A 53 -5.84 0.43 -7.62
CA ASP A 53 -6.73 1.24 -8.45
C ASP A 53 -6.33 1.08 -9.91
N ARG A 54 -7.27 0.62 -10.75
CA ARG A 54 -7.11 0.52 -12.20
C ARG A 54 -8.08 1.41 -12.98
N SER A 55 -8.72 2.36 -12.32
CA SER A 55 -9.63 3.31 -12.97
C SER A 55 -8.99 4.03 -14.16
N GLY A 56 -9.78 4.59 -15.04
CA GLY A 56 -9.28 5.28 -16.24
C GLY A 56 -8.30 6.41 -15.93
N SER A 57 -8.44 7.08 -14.77
CA SER A 57 -7.53 8.13 -14.30
C SER A 57 -6.13 7.61 -13.94
N MET A 58 -5.98 6.29 -13.76
CA MET A 58 -4.71 5.60 -13.52
C MET A 58 -3.99 5.20 -14.80
N SER A 59 -4.57 5.46 -15.98
CA SER A 59 -3.97 5.10 -17.27
C SER A 59 -2.56 5.68 -17.46
N GLY A 60 -1.74 4.99 -18.27
CA GLY A 60 -0.38 5.42 -18.58
C GLY A 60 0.62 5.19 -17.45
N THR A 61 1.36 6.23 -17.10
CA THR A 61 2.52 6.14 -16.18
C THR A 61 2.10 5.78 -14.75
N LYS A 62 0.95 6.25 -14.26
CA LYS A 62 0.49 5.99 -12.89
C LYS A 62 0.31 4.50 -12.63
N LEU A 63 -0.45 3.81 -13.49
CA LEU A 63 -0.65 2.37 -13.36
C LEU A 63 0.65 1.59 -13.59
N SER A 64 1.52 2.08 -14.46
CA SER A 64 2.84 1.48 -14.68
C SER A 64 3.69 1.52 -13.40
N TYR A 65 3.70 2.65 -12.67
CA TYR A 65 4.39 2.75 -11.39
C TYR A 65 3.74 1.89 -10.31
N ALA A 66 2.41 1.85 -10.24
CA ALA A 66 1.70 0.98 -9.30
C ALA A 66 2.06 -0.50 -9.53
N ARG A 67 2.06 -0.96 -10.79
CA ARG A 67 2.50 -2.32 -11.13
C ARG A 67 3.97 -2.56 -10.79
N LYS A 68 4.86 -1.58 -11.04
CA LYS A 68 6.27 -1.70 -10.67
C LYS A 68 6.46 -1.87 -9.18
N ALA A 69 5.78 -1.07 -8.37
CA ALA A 69 5.80 -1.18 -6.91
C ALA A 69 5.24 -2.52 -6.43
N ALA A 70 4.11 -2.97 -7.01
CA ALA A 70 3.50 -4.25 -6.66
C ALA A 70 4.42 -5.43 -6.98
N ARG A 71 5.10 -5.43 -8.13
CA ARG A 71 6.09 -6.46 -8.47
C ARG A 71 7.27 -6.47 -7.51
N PHE A 72 7.78 -5.29 -7.16
CA PHE A 72 8.86 -5.18 -6.18
C PHE A 72 8.44 -5.79 -4.85
N LEU A 73 7.26 -5.41 -4.33
CA LEU A 73 6.75 -5.96 -3.08
C LEU A 73 6.55 -7.48 -3.15
N ALA A 74 6.02 -8.00 -4.25
CA ALA A 74 5.87 -9.46 -4.43
C ALA A 74 7.21 -10.20 -4.39
N GLY A 75 8.28 -9.58 -4.91
CA GLY A 75 9.63 -10.13 -4.90
C GLY A 75 10.32 -10.13 -3.52
N GLU A 76 9.90 -9.21 -2.63
CA GLU A 76 10.45 -9.12 -1.26
C GLU A 76 9.77 -10.09 -0.27
N LEU A 77 8.67 -10.71 -0.66
CA LEU A 77 7.96 -11.68 0.16
C LEU A 77 8.61 -13.06 0.07
N THR A 78 8.41 -13.85 1.11
CA THR A 78 8.97 -15.19 1.25
C THR A 78 7.86 -16.23 1.34
N GLY A 79 8.19 -17.52 1.23
CA GLY A 79 7.21 -18.61 1.37
C GLY A 79 6.47 -18.66 2.71
N ARG A 80 6.91 -17.89 3.70
CA ARG A 80 6.21 -17.72 4.98
C ARG A 80 5.08 -16.69 4.93
N ASP A 81 5.10 -15.85 3.90
CA ASP A 81 4.16 -14.75 3.72
C ASP A 81 3.00 -15.18 2.81
N ARG A 82 1.91 -14.45 2.93
CA ARG A 82 0.75 -14.60 2.05
C ARG A 82 0.48 -13.28 1.34
N LEU A 83 0.13 -13.38 0.06
CA LEU A 83 -0.21 -12.23 -0.76
C LEU A 83 -1.56 -12.43 -1.42
N ALA A 84 -2.42 -11.42 -1.34
CA ALA A 84 -3.61 -11.26 -2.15
C ALA A 84 -3.44 -10.06 -3.09
N ILE A 85 -4.01 -10.13 -4.29
CA ILE A 85 -4.03 -9.02 -5.23
C ILE A 85 -5.49 -8.74 -5.59
N VAL A 86 -5.91 -7.52 -5.33
CA VAL A 86 -7.27 -7.03 -5.62
C VAL A 86 -7.14 -5.79 -6.48
N THR A 87 -7.95 -5.69 -7.49
CA THR A 87 -8.08 -4.47 -8.30
C THR A 87 -9.45 -3.88 -8.13
N PHE A 88 -9.55 -2.57 -8.28
CA PHE A 88 -10.84 -1.90 -8.31
C PHE A 88 -10.85 -0.77 -9.37
N ASP A 89 -12.02 -0.58 -9.94
CA ASP A 89 -12.43 0.57 -10.74
C ASP A 89 -13.90 0.87 -10.39
N ASP A 90 -14.84 0.58 -11.27
CA ASP A 90 -16.28 0.50 -11.03
C ASP A 90 -16.70 -0.84 -10.39
N GLU A 91 -15.82 -1.82 -10.46
CA GLU A 91 -16.00 -3.14 -9.84
C GLU A 91 -14.76 -3.52 -9.01
N VAL A 92 -14.96 -4.32 -7.97
CA VAL A 92 -13.87 -4.93 -7.21
C VAL A 92 -13.61 -6.33 -7.73
N LYS A 93 -12.35 -6.61 -8.13
CA LYS A 93 -11.95 -7.92 -8.64
C LYS A 93 -10.78 -8.50 -7.86
N VAL A 94 -10.95 -9.69 -7.32
CA VAL A 94 -9.85 -10.47 -6.75
C VAL A 94 -9.07 -11.09 -7.91
N VAL A 95 -7.87 -10.61 -8.16
CA VAL A 95 -6.96 -11.11 -9.22
C VAL A 95 -6.23 -12.36 -8.73
N VAL A 96 -5.73 -12.30 -7.49
CA VAL A 96 -5.10 -13.44 -6.81
C VAL A 96 -5.66 -13.52 -5.39
N PRO A 97 -6.28 -14.63 -4.98
CA PRO A 97 -6.72 -14.82 -3.61
C PRO A 97 -5.50 -14.93 -2.69
N SER A 98 -5.70 -14.76 -1.36
CA SER A 98 -4.60 -14.86 -0.39
C SER A 98 -3.92 -16.23 -0.48
N THR A 99 -2.70 -16.24 -1.01
CA THR A 99 -1.93 -17.45 -1.32
C THR A 99 -0.52 -17.31 -0.74
N PRO A 100 0.10 -18.40 -0.21
CA PRO A 100 1.51 -18.37 0.21
C PRO A 100 2.44 -18.01 -0.96
N VAL A 101 3.45 -17.18 -0.69
CA VAL A 101 4.40 -16.70 -1.73
C VAL A 101 5.61 -17.64 -1.78
N ASN A 102 5.39 -18.89 -2.17
CA ASN A 102 6.50 -19.84 -2.38
C ASN A 102 7.35 -19.49 -3.61
N ASP A 103 6.69 -18.97 -4.64
CA ASP A 103 7.27 -18.43 -5.85
C ASP A 103 6.60 -17.08 -6.17
N PRO A 104 7.34 -15.98 -6.33
CA PRO A 104 6.78 -14.70 -6.68
C PRO A 104 6.33 -14.60 -8.15
N GLN A 105 6.78 -15.47 -9.04
CA GLN A 105 6.52 -15.37 -10.48
C GLN A 105 5.03 -15.39 -10.87
N PRO A 106 4.17 -16.26 -10.29
CA PRO A 106 2.74 -16.23 -10.57
C PRO A 106 2.08 -14.89 -10.21
N PHE A 107 2.50 -14.28 -9.09
CA PHE A 107 2.00 -12.97 -8.67
C PHE A 107 2.47 -11.86 -9.62
N ILE A 108 3.72 -11.89 -10.04
CA ILE A 108 4.29 -10.94 -11.01
C ILE A 108 3.57 -11.05 -12.35
N ALA A 109 3.29 -12.26 -12.81
CA ALA A 109 2.53 -12.50 -14.03
C ALA A 109 1.11 -11.91 -13.90
N ALA A 110 0.42 -12.17 -12.78
CA ALA A 110 -0.91 -11.63 -12.52
C ALA A 110 -0.89 -10.08 -12.47
N ILE A 111 0.11 -9.46 -11.84
CA ILE A 111 0.26 -8.00 -11.80
C ILE A 111 0.43 -7.43 -13.21
N ASN A 112 1.14 -8.13 -14.09
CA ASN A 112 1.37 -7.68 -15.47
C ASN A 112 0.09 -7.67 -16.33
N THR A 113 -0.91 -8.48 -15.99
CA THR A 113 -2.22 -8.48 -16.68
C THR A 113 -3.15 -7.35 -16.25
N ILE A 114 -2.78 -6.56 -15.23
CA ILE A 114 -3.62 -5.46 -14.77
C ILE A 114 -3.49 -4.30 -15.77
N HIS A 115 -4.57 -4.02 -16.47
CA HIS A 115 -4.69 -2.88 -17.37
C HIS A 115 -5.69 -1.87 -16.81
N SER A 116 -5.56 -0.60 -17.20
CA SER A 116 -6.56 0.40 -16.85
C SER A 116 -7.92 -0.04 -17.39
N GLY A 117 -8.91 -0.06 -16.52
CA GLY A 117 -10.31 -0.26 -16.88
C GLY A 117 -10.87 0.96 -17.60
N GLY A 118 -12.09 0.84 -18.11
CA GLY A 118 -12.78 1.92 -18.80
C GLY A 118 -12.98 3.16 -17.93
N CYS A 119 -13.64 4.15 -18.50
CA CYS A 119 -13.98 5.41 -17.84
C CYS A 119 -14.53 5.19 -16.45
N THR A 120 -14.16 6.07 -15.55
CA THR A 120 -14.65 6.19 -14.18
C THR A 120 -16.17 6.20 -14.15
N ALA A 121 -16.80 5.04 -14.25
CA ALA A 121 -18.25 4.89 -14.21
C ALA A 121 -18.82 5.20 -12.83
N LEU A 122 -17.96 5.45 -11.83
CA LEU A 122 -18.43 5.90 -10.52
C LEU A 122 -19.20 7.22 -10.63
N PHE A 123 -18.74 8.17 -11.46
CA PHE A 123 -19.42 9.42 -11.70
C PHE A 123 -20.52 9.27 -12.74
N ASP A 124 -20.31 8.47 -13.78
CA ASP A 124 -21.33 8.21 -14.82
C ASP A 124 -22.39 7.22 -14.31
N GLY A 125 -22.05 6.25 -13.47
CA GLY A 125 -23.00 5.39 -12.78
C GLY A 125 -23.81 6.15 -11.73
N TRP A 126 -23.18 7.13 -11.04
CA TRP A 126 -23.89 8.03 -10.14
C TRP A 126 -24.79 9.03 -10.93
N ARG A 127 -24.32 9.51 -12.06
CA ARG A 127 -25.06 10.41 -12.96
C ARG A 127 -26.11 9.67 -13.78
N ALA A 128 -25.88 8.43 -14.25
CA ALA A 128 -26.84 7.63 -14.99
C ALA A 128 -27.94 7.04 -14.10
N ARG A 129 -27.71 6.90 -12.80
CA ARG A 129 -28.77 6.81 -11.79
C ARG A 129 -29.33 8.18 -11.49
N GLY A 130 -29.46 9.02 -12.55
CA GLY A 130 -30.13 10.29 -12.50
C GLY A 130 -31.48 10.11 -11.82
N TYR A 131 -31.62 10.79 -10.71
CA TYR A 131 -32.88 10.91 -9.99
C TYR A 131 -33.97 11.41 -10.93
N PRO A 132 -34.92 10.60 -11.36
CA PRO A 132 -36.20 11.10 -11.77
C PRO A 132 -36.98 11.29 -10.49
N GLY A 133 -36.95 12.54 -9.95
CA GLY A 133 -37.76 12.95 -8.81
C GLY A 133 -37.14 12.71 -7.44
N GLY A 134 -36.46 13.67 -6.99
CA GLY A 134 -36.19 14.22 -5.64
C GLY A 134 -36.57 13.42 -4.39
N ARG A 135 -36.07 12.20 -4.18
CA ARG A 135 -36.04 11.56 -2.86
C ARG A 135 -34.79 10.75 -2.66
N ALA A 136 -33.97 11.17 -1.70
CA ALA A 136 -32.85 10.38 -1.21
C ALA A 136 -33.30 8.98 -0.77
N PRO A 137 -32.59 7.90 -1.13
CA PRO A 137 -32.89 6.60 -0.58
C PRO A 137 -32.60 6.59 0.90
N ARG A 138 -33.59 6.22 1.69
CA ARG A 138 -33.45 5.96 3.11
C ARG A 138 -32.53 4.77 3.28
N SER A 139 -31.48 4.94 4.09
CA SER A 139 -30.63 3.89 4.57
C SER A 139 -31.47 2.76 5.20
N ARG A 140 -31.56 1.61 4.56
CA ARG A 140 -31.92 0.37 5.18
C ARG A 140 -31.36 -0.80 4.37
N GLY A 141 -30.55 -1.61 5.06
CA GLY A 141 -29.95 -2.80 4.56
C GLY A 141 -30.96 -3.75 3.92
N ASP A 142 -30.73 -3.99 2.66
CA ASP A 142 -31.10 -5.18 1.91
C ASP A 142 -30.28 -5.11 0.64
N GLU A 143 -28.99 -5.47 0.75
CA GLU A 143 -28.21 -5.88 -0.39
C GLU A 143 -27.95 -7.39 -0.31
N PRO A 144 -28.47 -8.18 -1.23
CA PRO A 144 -28.07 -9.57 -1.36
C PRO A 144 -26.72 -9.62 -2.10
N GLY A 145 -25.65 -9.94 -1.38
CA GLY A 145 -24.44 -10.42 -2.04
C GLY A 145 -23.12 -9.73 -1.75
N ALA A 146 -22.98 -8.91 -0.73
CA ALA A 146 -21.66 -8.61 -0.21
C ALA A 146 -21.17 -9.84 0.59
N ALA A 147 -20.47 -10.76 -0.09
CA ALA A 147 -19.67 -11.76 0.59
C ALA A 147 -18.60 -11.01 1.41
N ALA A 148 -18.89 -10.77 2.68
CA ALA A 148 -17.92 -10.27 3.63
C ALA A 148 -16.72 -11.22 3.59
N LEU A 149 -15.58 -10.73 3.16
CA LEU A 149 -14.29 -11.39 3.29
C LEU A 149 -14.04 -11.58 4.80
N ARG A 150 -14.51 -12.70 5.32
CA ARG A 150 -14.26 -13.09 6.69
C ARG A 150 -12.82 -13.60 6.77
N TRP A 151 -11.97 -12.86 7.42
CA TRP A 151 -10.61 -13.27 7.71
C TRP A 151 -10.66 -14.41 8.76
N PRO A 152 -10.01 -15.55 8.53
CA PRO A 152 -9.89 -16.57 9.55
C PRO A 152 -8.95 -16.06 10.65
N GLY A 153 -9.48 -15.82 11.85
CA GLY A 153 -8.66 -15.47 13.02
C GLY A 153 -9.20 -14.35 13.90
N GLN A 154 -10.48 -14.10 13.91
CA GLN A 154 -11.15 -13.36 15.02
C GLN A 154 -12.18 -14.26 15.68
#